data_b3a3e3cddb50aaa19fe5a0c34b7e828e
#
_entry.id   b3a3e3cddb50aaa19fe5a0c34b7e828e
#
_cell.length_a   1.000
_cell.length_b   1.000
_cell.length_c   1.000
_cell.angle_alpha   90.00
_cell.angle_beta   90.00
_cell.angle_gamma   90.00
#
_symmetry.space_group_name_H-M   'P 1'
#
loop_
_entity.id
_entity.type
_entity.pdbx_description
1 polymer ?
#
loop_
_entity_poly.entity_id
_entity_poly.type
_entity_poly.pdbx_seq_one_letter_code
_entity_poly.pdbx_strand_id
1 'polypeptide(L)'
;YSADGLHDGDNSWYQSQFDAFTKATGIKVQYVEGGSGAIVERLAKERTNPQADVLVTVPPFIQRAAKEQLLATFTPQGSAQIPGANDRYSPLVNNYLTFIYNGQLLKTAPASWQDLLDSRFKNKLQYSTPGQAGDGTAVMLQAFHSLGGKDAGFEYLGKLQANNVGPSASTGKLTALVNKGELYVANGDLQMNLSQMARNPNVKIFWPADDKGERSALALPYAIGLVQNGPNSENGKKLINFLLDKPAQSSVSARSWGLPVRSDVAPDDANFKAAQAALDGVKRWEPNWDDVAVSLSADIARWHKVTDSE
;
A
#
# COMPACT_ATOMS: atom_id res chain seq x y z
N TYR A 1 -2.44 -0.51 15.54
CA TYR A 1 -2.32 -1.52 14.49
C TYR A 1 -2.02 -0.86 13.16
N SER A 2 -1.06 -1.38 12.42
CA SER A 2 -0.69 -0.79 11.13
C SER A 2 -0.41 -1.86 10.08
N ALA A 3 -0.77 -1.57 8.83
CA ALA A 3 -0.16 -2.22 7.68
C ALA A 3 1.36 -1.99 7.70
N ASP A 4 2.12 -2.95 7.16
CA ASP A 4 3.58 -2.89 7.07
C ASP A 4 4.07 -1.78 6.12
N GLY A 5 5.35 -1.44 6.19
CA GLY A 5 6.04 -0.54 5.28
C GLY A 5 6.51 0.80 5.86
N LEU A 6 5.94 1.30 6.95
CA LEU A 6 6.33 2.56 7.57
C LEU A 6 7.27 2.41 8.77
N HIS A 7 7.48 1.18 9.24
CA HIS A 7 8.41 0.81 10.31
C HIS A 7 9.51 -0.13 9.79
N ASP A 8 10.15 0.23 8.68
CA ASP A 8 11.17 -0.61 8.04
C ASP A 8 12.59 -0.14 8.45
N GLY A 9 13.15 -0.83 9.44
CA GLY A 9 14.50 -0.62 9.94
C GLY A 9 14.67 0.53 10.93
N ASP A 10 15.89 0.65 11.44
CA ASP A 10 16.31 1.76 12.30
C ASP A 10 16.21 3.08 11.54
N ASN A 11 15.74 4.13 12.20
CA ASN A 11 15.48 5.45 11.61
C ASN A 11 14.30 5.49 10.62
N SER A 12 13.43 4.49 10.59
CA SER A 12 12.17 4.56 9.85
C SER A 12 11.33 5.77 10.28
N TRP A 13 10.38 6.18 9.43
CA TRP A 13 9.51 7.29 9.77
C TRP A 13 8.72 7.03 11.05
N TYR A 14 8.13 5.84 11.22
CA TYR A 14 7.42 5.49 12.44
C TYR A 14 8.31 5.54 13.67
N GLN A 15 9.50 4.93 13.63
CA GLN A 15 10.40 4.96 14.79
C GLN A 15 10.72 6.40 15.20
N SER A 16 11.09 7.23 14.22
CA SER A 16 11.39 8.64 14.43
C SER A 16 10.20 9.41 15.03
N GLN A 17 8.98 9.18 14.51
CA GLN A 17 7.79 9.90 14.97
C GLN A 17 7.32 9.39 16.34
N PHE A 18 7.38 8.07 16.60
CA PHE A 18 7.00 7.51 17.90
C PHE A 18 7.94 7.97 19.01
N ASP A 19 9.24 8.04 18.74
CA ASP A 19 10.23 8.58 19.69
C ASP A 19 9.97 10.06 19.98
N ALA A 20 9.74 10.86 18.95
CA ALA A 20 9.42 12.28 19.09
C ALA A 20 8.09 12.49 19.84
N PHE A 21 7.08 11.71 19.54
CA PHE A 21 5.78 11.75 20.23
C PHE A 21 5.92 11.39 21.71
N THR A 22 6.65 10.31 22.01
CA THR A 22 6.89 9.89 23.41
C THR A 22 7.68 10.95 24.16
N LYS A 23 8.69 11.54 23.54
CA LYS A 23 9.46 12.63 24.14
C LYS A 23 8.60 13.86 24.46
N ALA A 24 7.69 14.20 23.56
CA ALA A 24 6.84 15.39 23.71
C ALA A 24 5.68 15.17 24.70
N THR A 25 5.14 13.96 24.82
CA THR A 25 3.90 13.69 25.55
C THR A 25 4.04 12.77 26.75
N GLY A 26 5.15 12.02 26.86
CA GLY A 26 5.32 10.92 27.82
C GLY A 26 4.53 9.64 27.46
N ILE A 27 3.77 9.65 26.36
CA ILE A 27 2.95 8.52 25.92
C ILE A 27 3.80 7.57 25.09
N LYS A 28 3.87 6.30 25.49
CA LYS A 28 4.55 5.25 24.71
C LYS A 28 3.64 4.68 23.65
N VAL A 29 4.18 4.41 22.47
CA VAL A 29 3.49 3.75 21.38
C VAL A 29 3.85 2.27 21.34
N GLN A 30 2.84 1.40 21.42
CA GLN A 30 2.98 -0.02 21.13
C GLN A 30 2.55 -0.26 19.69
N TYR A 31 3.44 -0.84 18.92
CA TYR A 31 3.27 -1.06 17.49
C TYR A 31 3.03 -2.54 17.17
N VAL A 32 1.98 -2.81 16.42
CA VAL A 32 1.66 -4.15 15.90
C VAL A 32 1.38 -4.02 14.42
N GLU A 33 2.16 -4.72 13.60
CA GLU A 33 1.96 -4.71 12.16
C GLU A 33 1.32 -6.01 11.64
N GLY A 34 0.74 -5.92 10.44
CA GLY A 34 0.16 -7.04 9.72
C GLY A 34 -0.21 -6.67 8.29
N GLY A 35 -0.62 -7.65 7.51
CA GLY A 35 -1.18 -7.39 6.18
C GLY A 35 -2.41 -6.49 6.25
N SER A 36 -2.61 -5.64 5.25
CA SER A 36 -3.63 -4.58 5.26
C SER A 36 -5.05 -5.09 5.52
N GLY A 37 -5.44 -6.21 4.92
CA GLY A 37 -6.73 -6.84 5.18
C GLY A 37 -6.77 -7.58 6.52
N ALA A 38 -5.69 -8.31 6.84
CA ALA A 38 -5.59 -9.10 8.06
C ALA A 38 -5.69 -8.24 9.33
N ILE A 39 -5.10 -7.04 9.32
CA ILE A 39 -5.15 -6.14 10.47
C ILE A 39 -6.56 -5.60 10.72
N VAL A 40 -7.36 -5.39 9.67
CA VAL A 40 -8.77 -5.00 9.78
C VAL A 40 -9.64 -6.15 10.26
N GLU A 41 -9.40 -7.37 9.78
CA GLU A 41 -10.08 -8.57 10.28
C GLU A 41 -9.81 -8.82 11.76
N ARG A 42 -8.56 -8.62 12.19
CA ARG A 42 -8.19 -8.68 13.60
C ARG A 42 -8.98 -7.66 14.41
N LEU A 43 -9.02 -6.40 13.96
CA LEU A 43 -9.78 -5.33 14.62
C LEU A 43 -11.28 -5.69 14.72
N ALA A 44 -11.86 -6.27 13.67
CA ALA A 44 -13.25 -6.71 13.67
C ALA A 44 -13.52 -7.84 14.69
N LYS A 45 -12.60 -8.79 14.83
CA LYS A 45 -12.69 -9.85 15.85
C LYS A 45 -12.59 -9.31 17.27
N GLU A 46 -11.85 -8.23 17.47
CA GLU A 46 -11.66 -7.57 18.77
C GLU A 46 -12.75 -6.52 19.08
N ARG A 47 -13.80 -6.39 18.24
CA ARG A 47 -14.83 -5.35 18.34
C ARG A 47 -15.44 -5.18 19.73
N THR A 48 -15.67 -6.26 20.46
CA THR A 48 -16.25 -6.24 21.80
C THR A 48 -15.24 -5.94 22.91
N ASN A 49 -13.96 -6.05 22.62
CA ASN A 49 -12.87 -5.74 23.52
C ASN A 49 -11.66 -5.21 22.71
N PRO A 50 -11.73 -3.99 22.17
CA PRO A 50 -10.69 -3.45 21.31
C PRO A 50 -9.35 -3.38 22.04
N GLN A 51 -8.29 -3.80 21.35
CA GLN A 51 -6.92 -3.75 21.86
C GLN A 51 -6.12 -2.59 21.27
N ALA A 52 -6.56 -2.07 20.12
CA ALA A 52 -5.91 -0.96 19.43
C ALA A 52 -6.63 0.37 19.69
N ASP A 53 -5.87 1.44 19.65
CA ASP A 53 -6.38 2.82 19.71
C ASP A 53 -6.41 3.48 18.33
N VAL A 54 -5.46 3.11 17.47
CA VAL A 54 -5.27 3.66 16.14
C VAL A 54 -5.09 2.54 15.12
N LEU A 55 -5.75 2.70 13.96
CA LEU A 55 -5.60 1.85 12.81
C LEU A 55 -4.93 2.62 11.68
N VAL A 56 -3.89 2.04 11.08
CA VAL A 56 -3.35 2.47 9.79
C VAL A 56 -3.44 1.30 8.81
N THR A 57 -4.10 1.52 7.69
CA THR A 57 -4.17 0.54 6.60
C THR A 57 -4.34 1.27 5.26
N VAL A 58 -4.45 0.53 4.17
CA VAL A 58 -4.64 1.11 2.83
C VAL A 58 -6.06 0.89 2.32
N PRO A 59 -6.52 1.68 1.33
CA PRO A 59 -7.76 1.36 0.63
C PRO A 59 -7.73 -0.05 -0.02
N PRO A 60 -8.83 -0.75 -0.16
CA PRO A 60 -10.19 -0.43 0.32
C PRO A 60 -10.46 -0.79 1.78
N PHE A 61 -9.44 -1.26 2.51
CA PHE A 61 -9.61 -1.79 3.86
C PHE A 61 -9.94 -0.71 4.89
N ILE A 62 -9.44 0.52 4.72
CA ILE A 62 -9.81 1.63 5.60
C ILE A 62 -11.30 2.01 5.43
N GLN A 63 -11.82 2.00 4.19
CA GLN A 63 -13.23 2.22 3.91
C GLN A 63 -14.10 1.09 4.49
N ARG A 64 -13.62 -0.16 4.37
CA ARG A 64 -14.27 -1.31 5.01
C ARG A 64 -14.34 -1.13 6.52
N ALA A 65 -13.24 -0.75 7.17
CA ALA A 65 -13.21 -0.51 8.62
C ALA A 65 -14.19 0.60 9.04
N ALA A 66 -14.28 1.68 8.26
CA ALA A 66 -15.24 2.76 8.51
C ALA A 66 -16.69 2.28 8.35
N LYS A 67 -17.00 1.56 7.28
CA LYS A 67 -18.32 1.01 6.98
C LYS A 67 -18.79 0.00 8.03
N GLU A 68 -17.89 -0.84 8.53
CA GLU A 68 -18.15 -1.80 9.59
C GLU A 68 -18.20 -1.17 10.99
N GLN A 69 -18.11 0.16 11.09
CA GLN A 69 -18.13 0.91 12.35
C GLN A 69 -17.00 0.54 13.32
N LEU A 70 -15.84 0.17 12.77
CA LEU A 70 -14.64 -0.11 13.54
C LEU A 70 -13.85 1.16 13.89
N LEU A 71 -14.17 2.29 13.24
CA LEU A 71 -13.54 3.58 13.43
C LEU A 71 -14.51 4.56 14.12
N ALA A 72 -13.99 5.28 15.09
CA ALA A 72 -14.71 6.36 15.77
C ALA A 72 -14.77 7.62 14.90
N THR A 73 -15.77 8.47 15.14
CA THR A 73 -15.83 9.82 14.58
C THR A 73 -14.74 10.68 15.22
N PHE A 74 -13.83 11.15 14.41
CA PHE A 74 -12.75 12.05 14.83
C PHE A 74 -12.21 12.83 13.64
N THR A 75 -12.23 14.14 13.69
CA THR A 75 -11.64 15.02 12.68
C THR A 75 -10.29 15.52 13.18
N PRO A 76 -9.16 15.09 12.56
CA PRO A 76 -7.83 15.52 12.97
C PRO A 76 -7.63 17.03 12.79
N GLN A 77 -6.74 17.60 13.61
CA GLN A 77 -6.31 18.99 13.43
C GLN A 77 -5.62 19.15 12.06
N GLY A 78 -5.92 20.25 11.37
CA GLY A 78 -5.33 20.53 10.07
C GLY A 78 -5.85 19.67 8.92
N SER A 79 -6.92 18.90 9.11
CA SER A 79 -7.55 18.06 8.08
C SER A 79 -7.97 18.83 6.82
N ALA A 80 -8.26 20.14 6.94
CA ALA A 80 -8.54 21.00 5.78
C ALA A 80 -7.37 21.11 4.79
N GLN A 81 -6.15 20.79 5.21
CA GLN A 81 -4.95 20.74 4.36
C GLN A 81 -4.67 19.34 3.79
N ILE A 82 -5.53 18.35 4.09
CA ILE A 82 -5.34 16.97 3.70
C ILE A 82 -6.49 16.54 2.78
N PRO A 83 -6.29 16.55 1.46
CA PRO A 83 -7.30 16.07 0.52
C PRO A 83 -7.71 14.62 0.83
N GLY A 84 -9.02 14.36 0.87
CA GLY A 84 -9.57 13.04 1.17
C GLY A 84 -9.75 12.72 2.67
N ALA A 85 -9.33 13.61 3.58
CA ALA A 85 -9.64 13.48 5.00
C ALA A 85 -11.13 13.65 5.26
N ASN A 86 -11.67 12.83 6.15
CA ASN A 86 -13.07 12.89 6.59
C ASN A 86 -13.16 12.64 8.11
N ASP A 87 -14.37 12.50 8.63
CA ASP A 87 -14.60 12.32 10.07
C ASP A 87 -14.38 10.89 10.57
N ARG A 88 -13.96 9.96 9.72
CA ARG A 88 -13.66 8.57 10.07
C ARG A 88 -12.19 8.23 9.90
N TYR A 89 -11.56 8.75 8.87
CA TYR A 89 -10.14 8.51 8.58
C TYR A 89 -9.53 9.65 7.76
N SER A 90 -8.23 9.69 7.73
CA SER A 90 -7.44 10.61 6.93
C SER A 90 -6.38 9.84 6.15
N PRO A 91 -6.04 10.23 4.91
CA PRO A 91 -4.75 9.85 4.33
C PRO A 91 -3.60 10.21 5.28
N LEU A 92 -2.57 9.38 5.32
CA LEU A 92 -1.38 9.54 6.17
C LEU A 92 -0.09 9.65 5.38
N VAL A 93 0.10 8.80 4.39
CA VAL A 93 1.25 8.80 3.47
C VAL A 93 0.76 8.44 2.07
N ASN A 94 1.01 9.28 1.10
CA ASN A 94 0.70 8.97 -0.30
C ASN A 94 1.69 7.95 -0.85
N ASN A 95 1.19 6.98 -1.57
CA ASN A 95 1.93 5.87 -2.16
C ASN A 95 1.22 5.38 -3.42
N TYR A 96 1.90 4.58 -4.23
CA TYR A 96 1.40 4.09 -5.52
C TYR A 96 1.82 2.65 -5.73
N LEU A 97 0.95 1.84 -6.32
CA LEU A 97 1.31 0.51 -6.81
C LEU A 97 2.45 0.61 -7.81
N THR A 98 3.42 -0.30 -7.70
CA THR A 98 4.47 -0.52 -8.68
C THR A 98 4.60 -1.99 -9.04
N PHE A 99 5.42 -2.25 -10.06
CA PHE A 99 6.00 -3.56 -10.32
C PHE A 99 7.52 -3.44 -10.23
N ILE A 100 8.17 -4.55 -9.93
CA ILE A 100 9.62 -4.65 -9.84
C ILE A 100 10.13 -5.80 -10.71
N TYR A 101 11.34 -5.67 -11.18
CA TYR A 101 12.02 -6.72 -11.93
C TYR A 101 13.50 -6.80 -11.56
N ASN A 102 14.12 -7.95 -11.81
CA ASN A 102 15.55 -8.12 -11.65
C ASN A 102 16.30 -7.56 -12.88
N GLY A 103 16.97 -6.43 -12.72
CA GLY A 103 17.68 -5.74 -13.79
C GLY A 103 18.99 -6.40 -14.24
N GLN A 104 19.46 -7.43 -13.53
CA GLN A 104 20.60 -8.25 -13.95
C GLN A 104 20.16 -9.36 -14.92
N LEU A 105 18.99 -9.96 -14.66
CA LEU A 105 18.45 -11.06 -15.45
C LEU A 105 17.66 -10.59 -16.67
N LEU A 106 16.98 -9.46 -16.53
CA LEU A 106 16.22 -8.82 -17.61
C LEU A 106 16.89 -7.51 -17.98
N LYS A 107 17.40 -7.42 -19.22
CA LYS A 107 18.05 -6.20 -19.74
C LYS A 107 17.10 -5.00 -19.79
N THR A 108 15.81 -5.26 -19.99
CA THR A 108 14.74 -4.28 -20.05
C THR A 108 13.55 -4.76 -19.23
N ALA A 109 12.80 -3.83 -18.67
CA ALA A 109 11.52 -4.13 -18.02
C ALA A 109 10.55 -4.77 -19.02
N PRO A 110 9.61 -5.62 -18.55
CA PRO A 110 8.44 -5.98 -19.34
C PRO A 110 7.72 -4.69 -19.79
N ALA A 111 7.40 -4.58 -21.07
CA ALA A 111 6.89 -3.33 -21.63
C ALA A 111 5.40 -3.16 -21.34
N SER A 112 4.64 -4.25 -21.31
CA SER A 112 3.19 -4.24 -21.24
C SER A 112 2.63 -5.31 -20.31
N TRP A 113 1.34 -5.21 -19.99
CA TRP A 113 0.61 -6.27 -19.29
C TRP A 113 0.66 -7.59 -20.09
N GLN A 114 0.59 -7.51 -21.40
CA GLN A 114 0.67 -8.70 -22.27
C GLN A 114 2.03 -9.41 -22.16
N ASP A 115 3.12 -8.66 -22.00
CA ASP A 115 4.47 -9.26 -21.86
C ASP A 115 4.60 -10.12 -20.61
N LEU A 116 3.84 -9.81 -19.53
CA LEU A 116 3.85 -10.60 -18.30
C LEU A 116 3.27 -12.01 -18.47
N LEU A 117 2.53 -12.25 -19.54
CA LEU A 117 2.00 -13.58 -19.90
C LEU A 117 3.03 -14.46 -20.63
N ASP A 118 4.19 -13.93 -20.99
CA ASP A 118 5.23 -14.70 -21.66
C ASP A 118 5.70 -15.87 -20.77
N SER A 119 5.84 -17.03 -21.37
CA SER A 119 6.23 -18.26 -20.67
C SER A 119 7.62 -18.21 -20.02
N ARG A 120 8.49 -17.26 -20.40
CA ARG A 120 9.77 -17.00 -19.71
C ARG A 120 9.61 -16.65 -18.25
N PHE A 121 8.42 -16.16 -17.86
CA PHE A 121 8.08 -15.84 -16.47
C PHE A 121 7.45 -16.99 -15.69
N LYS A 122 7.29 -18.16 -16.29
CA LYS A 122 6.71 -19.33 -15.62
C LYS A 122 7.52 -19.67 -14.35
N ASN A 123 6.84 -19.65 -13.20
CA ASN A 123 7.46 -19.80 -11.88
C ASN A 123 8.56 -18.75 -11.59
N LYS A 124 8.49 -17.60 -12.23
CA LYS A 124 9.42 -16.47 -12.07
C LYS A 124 8.70 -15.12 -11.86
N LEU A 125 7.40 -15.16 -11.80
CA LEU A 125 6.54 -14.05 -11.46
C LEU A 125 5.75 -14.36 -10.20
N GLN A 126 5.61 -13.41 -9.30
CA GLN A 126 4.74 -13.51 -8.14
C GLN A 126 4.13 -12.16 -7.83
N TYR A 127 2.86 -12.14 -7.49
CA TYR A 127 2.22 -10.98 -6.89
C TYR A 127 1.55 -11.38 -5.57
N SER A 128 1.47 -10.43 -4.65
CA SER A 128 0.85 -10.67 -3.35
C SER A 128 -0.65 -10.92 -3.51
N THR A 129 -1.20 -11.68 -2.58
CA THR A 129 -2.57 -12.23 -2.68
C THR A 129 -3.61 -11.14 -2.45
N PRO A 130 -4.52 -10.91 -3.41
CA PRO A 130 -5.67 -10.02 -3.20
C PRO A 130 -6.47 -10.39 -1.94
N GLY A 131 -6.93 -9.38 -1.22
CA GLY A 131 -7.68 -9.55 0.03
C GLY A 131 -6.82 -9.73 1.28
N GLN A 132 -5.61 -10.27 1.15
CA GLN A 132 -4.65 -10.43 2.25
C GLN A 132 -3.67 -9.27 2.29
N ALA A 133 -3.02 -8.98 1.18
CA ALA A 133 -2.13 -7.83 1.02
C ALA A 133 -2.82 -6.69 0.27
N GLY A 134 -2.56 -5.46 0.69
CA GLY A 134 -3.09 -4.26 0.03
C GLY A 134 -2.61 -4.15 -1.41
N ASP A 135 -1.31 -4.36 -1.63
CA ASP A 135 -0.72 -4.30 -2.97
C ASP A 135 -1.22 -5.41 -3.89
N GLY A 136 -1.51 -6.59 -3.36
CA GLY A 136 -2.13 -7.67 -4.15
C GLY A 136 -3.54 -7.30 -4.61
N THR A 137 -4.32 -6.69 -3.74
CA THR A 137 -5.64 -6.14 -4.08
C THR A 137 -5.49 -5.03 -5.13
N ALA A 138 -4.48 -4.18 -4.98
CA ALA A 138 -4.16 -3.13 -5.95
C ALA A 138 -3.78 -3.69 -7.33
N VAL A 139 -3.04 -4.81 -7.41
CA VAL A 139 -2.76 -5.50 -8.69
C VAL A 139 -4.05 -5.90 -9.40
N MET A 140 -5.00 -6.49 -8.67
CA MET A 140 -6.30 -6.87 -9.22
C MET A 140 -7.06 -5.65 -9.77
N LEU A 141 -7.14 -4.57 -9.00
CA LEU A 141 -7.82 -3.34 -9.42
C LEU A 141 -7.10 -2.65 -10.59
N GLN A 142 -5.77 -2.65 -10.58
CA GLN A 142 -4.98 -2.10 -11.70
C GLN A 142 -5.19 -2.91 -12.98
N ALA A 143 -5.31 -4.23 -12.90
CA ALA A 143 -5.64 -5.07 -14.05
C ALA A 143 -7.02 -4.70 -14.61
N PHE A 144 -8.03 -4.47 -13.76
CA PHE A 144 -9.36 -4.02 -14.22
C PHE A 144 -9.28 -2.68 -14.96
N HIS A 145 -8.52 -1.74 -14.43
CA HIS A 145 -8.34 -0.42 -15.03
C HIS A 145 -7.61 -0.50 -16.38
N SER A 146 -6.48 -1.20 -16.43
CA SER A 146 -5.61 -1.22 -17.59
C SER A 146 -6.11 -2.11 -18.74
N LEU A 147 -7.00 -3.06 -18.47
CA LEU A 147 -7.42 -4.09 -19.44
C LEU A 147 -8.88 -3.97 -19.89
N GLY A 148 -9.53 -2.85 -19.56
CA GLY A 148 -10.86 -2.56 -20.08
C GLY A 148 -12.03 -3.05 -19.21
N GLY A 149 -11.78 -3.31 -17.92
CA GLY A 149 -12.82 -3.61 -16.94
C GLY A 149 -12.64 -4.93 -16.20
N LYS A 150 -13.59 -5.23 -15.30
CA LYS A 150 -13.50 -6.39 -14.41
C LYS A 150 -13.41 -7.72 -15.16
N ASP A 151 -14.23 -7.92 -16.17
CA ASP A 151 -14.28 -9.21 -16.88
C ASP A 151 -12.96 -9.51 -17.61
N ALA A 152 -12.44 -8.53 -18.34
CA ALA A 152 -11.14 -8.64 -19.02
C ALA A 152 -9.99 -8.78 -18.00
N GLY A 153 -10.04 -8.05 -16.90
CA GLY A 153 -9.06 -8.15 -15.83
C GLY A 153 -9.03 -9.53 -15.16
N PHE A 154 -10.18 -10.13 -14.87
CA PHE A 154 -10.26 -11.48 -14.32
C PHE A 154 -9.79 -12.54 -15.31
N GLU A 155 -10.16 -12.43 -16.59
CA GLU A 155 -9.64 -13.32 -17.64
C GLU A 155 -8.12 -13.25 -17.73
N TYR A 156 -7.57 -12.05 -17.69
CA TYR A 156 -6.13 -11.83 -17.69
C TYR A 156 -5.45 -12.46 -16.46
N LEU A 157 -5.97 -12.21 -15.25
CA LEU A 157 -5.40 -12.77 -14.02
C LEU A 157 -5.43 -14.30 -13.99
N GLY A 158 -6.48 -14.91 -14.56
CA GLY A 158 -6.52 -16.35 -14.78
C GLY A 158 -5.40 -16.85 -15.69
N LYS A 159 -5.11 -16.11 -16.78
CA LYS A 159 -3.96 -16.44 -17.68
C LYS A 159 -2.62 -16.20 -16.97
N LEU A 160 -2.48 -15.12 -16.21
CA LEU A 160 -1.26 -14.78 -15.48
C LEU A 160 -0.90 -15.84 -14.43
N GLN A 161 -1.90 -16.56 -13.92
CA GLN A 161 -1.70 -17.62 -12.92
C GLN A 161 -0.75 -18.73 -13.43
N ALA A 162 -0.67 -18.96 -14.73
CA ALA A 162 0.29 -19.91 -15.30
C ALA A 162 1.76 -19.54 -15.01
N ASN A 163 2.06 -18.27 -14.78
CA ASN A 163 3.38 -17.74 -14.46
C ASN A 163 3.58 -17.50 -12.97
N ASN A 164 2.50 -17.38 -12.22
CA ASN A 164 2.54 -17.04 -10.79
C ASN A 164 3.06 -18.22 -9.96
N VAL A 165 4.04 -17.95 -9.10
CA VAL A 165 4.61 -18.95 -8.18
C VAL A 165 3.57 -19.45 -7.18
N GLY A 166 2.64 -18.60 -6.78
CA GLY A 166 1.61 -18.95 -5.80
C GLY A 166 1.30 -17.79 -4.84
N PRO A 167 0.53 -18.05 -3.78
CA PRO A 167 0.09 -17.01 -2.86
C PRO A 167 1.25 -16.38 -2.09
N SER A 168 1.11 -15.10 -1.78
CA SER A 168 1.99 -14.37 -0.87
C SER A 168 1.15 -13.39 -0.03
N ALA A 169 1.12 -13.59 1.27
CA ALA A 169 0.42 -12.69 2.18
C ALA A 169 1.18 -11.38 2.46
N SER A 170 2.44 -11.28 2.01
CA SER A 170 3.32 -10.12 2.24
C SER A 170 4.00 -9.71 0.95
N THR A 171 3.87 -8.43 0.58
CA THR A 171 4.57 -7.83 -0.56
C THR A 171 6.05 -7.58 -0.25
N GLY A 172 6.39 -7.22 0.99
CA GLY A 172 7.76 -6.87 1.38
C GLY A 172 8.79 -7.97 1.14
N LYS A 173 8.38 -9.23 1.20
CA LYS A 173 9.27 -10.38 0.92
C LYS A 173 9.64 -10.52 -0.55
N LEU A 174 8.81 -10.04 -1.47
CA LEU A 174 8.99 -10.22 -2.91
C LEU A 174 10.21 -9.47 -3.44
N THR A 175 10.53 -8.32 -2.86
CA THR A 175 11.71 -7.52 -3.24
C THR A 175 13.00 -8.31 -3.10
N ALA A 176 13.19 -9.01 -1.98
CA ALA A 176 14.38 -9.84 -1.75
C ALA A 176 14.45 -11.03 -2.73
N LEU A 177 13.32 -11.65 -3.04
CA LEU A 177 13.25 -12.77 -4.00
C LEU A 177 13.61 -12.30 -5.42
N VAL A 178 13.13 -11.12 -5.82
CA VAL A 178 13.50 -10.51 -7.10
C VAL A 178 15.00 -10.16 -7.11
N ASN A 179 15.53 -9.57 -6.03
CA ASN A 179 16.96 -9.24 -5.95
C ASN A 179 17.87 -10.47 -6.12
N LYS A 180 17.49 -11.60 -5.53
CA LYS A 180 18.24 -12.86 -5.63
C LYS A 180 18.08 -13.58 -6.98
N GLY A 181 17.11 -13.17 -7.81
CA GLY A 181 16.79 -13.84 -9.07
C GLY A 181 15.95 -15.12 -8.92
N GLU A 182 15.40 -15.35 -7.73
CA GLU A 182 14.40 -16.40 -7.53
C GLU A 182 13.12 -16.06 -8.29
N LEU A 183 12.75 -14.77 -8.28
CA LEU A 183 11.74 -14.18 -9.15
C LEU A 183 12.40 -13.22 -10.14
N TYR A 184 11.81 -13.11 -11.34
CA TYR A 184 12.21 -12.11 -12.34
C TYR A 184 11.36 -10.85 -12.22
N VAL A 185 10.08 -11.02 -11.86
CA VAL A 185 9.09 -9.96 -11.75
C VAL A 185 8.22 -10.19 -10.50
N ALA A 186 7.87 -9.11 -9.81
CA ALA A 186 6.87 -9.11 -8.76
C ALA A 186 6.14 -7.75 -8.71
N ASN A 187 5.05 -7.69 -7.94
CA ASN A 187 4.48 -6.40 -7.57
C ASN A 187 5.18 -5.83 -6.34
N GLY A 188 4.97 -4.55 -6.13
CA GLY A 188 5.41 -3.81 -4.97
C GLY A 188 4.61 -2.52 -4.82
N ASP A 189 5.11 -1.60 -4.06
CA ASP A 189 4.67 -0.23 -4.02
C ASP A 189 5.86 0.73 -4.06
N LEU A 190 5.60 1.97 -4.48
CA LEU A 190 6.66 2.94 -4.74
C LEU A 190 7.49 3.22 -3.49
N GLN A 191 6.83 3.46 -2.36
CA GLN A 191 7.46 3.79 -1.09
C GLN A 191 8.38 2.68 -0.61
N MET A 192 7.86 1.46 -0.51
CA MET A 192 8.61 0.30 -0.01
C MET A 192 9.77 -0.07 -0.95
N ASN A 193 9.51 -0.09 -2.26
CA ASN A 193 10.55 -0.47 -3.22
C ASN A 193 11.68 0.55 -3.27
N LEU A 194 11.40 1.84 -3.27
CA LEU A 194 12.45 2.87 -3.20
C LEU A 194 13.28 2.74 -1.91
N SER A 195 12.64 2.49 -0.78
CA SER A 195 13.35 2.31 0.50
C SER A 195 14.23 1.05 0.51
N GLN A 196 13.81 -0.01 -0.16
CA GLN A 196 14.50 -1.30 -0.18
C GLN A 196 15.58 -1.41 -1.27
N MET A 197 15.53 -0.60 -2.33
CA MET A 197 16.47 -0.69 -3.46
C MET A 197 17.93 -0.48 -3.05
N ALA A 198 18.22 0.31 -2.03
CA ALA A 198 19.58 0.48 -1.54
C ALA A 198 20.22 -0.84 -1.05
N ARG A 199 19.41 -1.73 -0.50
CA ARG A 199 19.80 -3.06 -0.01
C ARG A 199 19.59 -4.17 -1.06
N ASN A 200 18.93 -3.84 -2.17
CA ASN A 200 18.56 -4.77 -3.24
C ASN A 200 18.94 -4.16 -4.61
N PRO A 201 20.25 -4.09 -4.94
CA PRO A 201 20.74 -3.32 -6.10
C PRO A 201 20.30 -3.88 -7.45
N ASN A 202 19.87 -5.15 -7.52
CA ASN A 202 19.39 -5.78 -8.74
C ASN A 202 17.92 -5.44 -9.04
N VAL A 203 17.19 -4.87 -8.07
CA VAL A 203 15.78 -4.53 -8.23
C VAL A 203 15.63 -3.20 -8.97
N LYS A 204 14.72 -3.18 -9.94
CA LYS A 204 14.30 -2.01 -10.70
C LYS A 204 12.78 -1.88 -10.66
N ILE A 205 12.27 -0.66 -10.69
CA ILE A 205 10.84 -0.35 -10.70
C ILE A 205 10.36 -0.18 -12.14
N PHE A 206 9.12 -0.60 -12.43
CA PHE A 206 8.45 -0.36 -13.70
C PHE A 206 6.92 -0.36 -13.55
N TRP A 207 6.25 0.13 -14.56
CA TRP A 207 4.80 -0.02 -14.75
C TRP A 207 4.55 -0.60 -16.14
N PRO A 208 3.80 -1.72 -16.24
CA PRO A 208 3.44 -2.27 -17.54
C PRO A 208 2.44 -1.36 -18.25
N ALA A 209 2.64 -1.14 -19.54
CA ALA A 209 1.70 -0.38 -20.35
C ALA A 209 0.47 -1.20 -20.73
N ASP A 210 -0.67 -0.53 -20.92
CA ASP A 210 -1.85 -1.10 -21.54
C ASP A 210 -1.70 -1.24 -23.07
N ASP A 211 -2.77 -1.65 -23.75
CA ASP A 211 -2.81 -1.83 -25.22
C ASP A 211 -2.68 -0.52 -26.00
N LYS A 212 -2.86 0.63 -25.35
CA LYS A 212 -2.69 1.98 -25.92
C LYS A 212 -1.31 2.57 -25.62
N GLY A 213 -0.46 1.85 -24.89
CA GLY A 213 0.84 2.32 -24.46
C GLY A 213 0.82 3.23 -23.21
N GLU A 214 -0.34 3.37 -22.55
CA GLU A 214 -0.44 4.16 -21.32
C GLU A 214 0.07 3.35 -20.12
N ARG A 215 0.94 3.97 -19.33
CA ARG A 215 1.36 3.47 -18.02
C ARG A 215 0.58 4.19 -16.94
N SER A 216 -0.01 3.43 -16.04
CA SER A 216 -0.78 4.01 -14.94
C SER A 216 -0.43 3.38 -13.59
N ALA A 217 -0.51 4.17 -12.53
CA ALA A 217 -0.24 3.79 -11.16
C ALA A 217 -1.46 4.06 -10.29
N LEU A 218 -1.99 3.01 -9.68
CA LEU A 218 -3.05 3.12 -8.68
C LEU A 218 -2.51 3.86 -7.45
N ALA A 219 -3.19 4.91 -7.03
CA ALA A 219 -2.93 5.56 -5.75
C ALA A 219 -3.35 4.62 -4.60
N LEU A 220 -2.43 4.32 -3.70
CA LEU A 220 -2.63 3.41 -2.57
C LEU A 220 -2.11 4.06 -1.29
N PRO A 221 -2.72 5.16 -0.82
CA PRO A 221 -2.25 5.87 0.36
C PRO A 221 -2.43 5.04 1.63
N TYR A 222 -1.46 5.09 2.54
CA TYR A 222 -1.75 4.73 3.92
C TYR A 222 -2.76 5.72 4.47
N ALA A 223 -3.76 5.22 5.20
CA ALA A 223 -4.79 6.01 5.84
C ALA A 223 -4.90 5.64 7.32
N ILE A 224 -5.17 6.64 8.15
CA ILE A 224 -5.19 6.54 9.61
C ILE A 224 -6.57 6.87 10.16
N GLY A 225 -7.04 6.08 11.12
CA GLY A 225 -8.30 6.32 11.83
C GLY A 225 -8.22 5.97 13.32
N LEU A 226 -9.10 6.59 14.10
CA LEU A 226 -9.27 6.31 15.51
C LEU A 226 -10.12 5.05 15.68
N VAL A 227 -9.67 4.09 16.45
CA VAL A 227 -10.43 2.84 16.68
C VAL A 227 -11.64 3.13 17.57
N GLN A 228 -12.79 2.59 17.18
CA GLN A 228 -14.02 2.68 17.98
C GLN A 228 -13.84 1.98 19.33
N ASN A 229 -14.12 2.69 20.41
CA ASN A 229 -13.98 2.20 21.78
C ASN A 229 -12.56 1.67 22.14
N GLY A 230 -11.52 2.21 21.49
CA GLY A 230 -10.14 1.90 21.85
C GLY A 230 -9.84 2.22 23.33
N PRO A 231 -8.97 1.42 23.98
CA PRO A 231 -8.74 1.55 25.43
C PRO A 231 -8.12 2.90 25.84
N ASN A 232 -7.40 3.58 24.92
CA ASN A 232 -6.73 4.85 25.18
C ASN A 232 -7.09 5.91 24.11
N SER A 233 -8.37 6.10 23.87
CA SER A 233 -8.90 6.93 22.78
C SER A 233 -8.32 8.34 22.73
N GLU A 234 -8.17 9.02 23.88
CA GLU A 234 -7.59 10.38 23.93
C GLU A 234 -6.09 10.38 23.53
N ASN A 235 -5.35 9.35 23.90
CA ASN A 235 -3.96 9.19 23.45
C ASN A 235 -3.88 8.87 21.95
N GLY A 236 -4.83 8.08 21.44
CA GLY A 236 -4.99 7.81 20.01
C GLY A 236 -5.20 9.08 19.19
N LYS A 237 -6.09 9.98 19.64
CA LYS A 237 -6.32 11.29 19.01
C LYS A 237 -5.04 12.14 18.96
N LYS A 238 -4.29 12.16 20.08
CA LYS A 238 -3.00 12.88 20.12
C LYS A 238 -2.00 12.32 19.13
N LEU A 239 -1.89 11.01 19.02
CA LEU A 239 -0.99 10.37 18.05
C LEU A 239 -1.39 10.66 16.60
N ILE A 240 -2.69 10.57 16.27
CA ILE A 240 -3.20 10.91 14.94
C ILE A 240 -2.86 12.35 14.59
N ASN A 241 -3.15 13.31 15.48
CA ASN A 241 -2.82 14.71 15.25
C ASN A 241 -1.32 14.91 15.04
N PHE A 242 -0.48 14.24 15.84
CA PHE A 242 0.98 14.34 15.75
C PHE A 242 1.52 13.82 14.40
N LEU A 243 1.04 12.67 13.94
CA LEU A 243 1.48 12.08 12.66
C LEU A 243 1.00 12.86 11.43
N LEU A 244 -0.10 13.61 11.57
CA LEU A 244 -0.67 14.43 10.50
C LEU A 244 -0.24 15.90 10.59
N ASP A 245 0.53 16.29 11.59
CA ASP A 245 1.01 17.65 11.70
C ASP A 245 2.06 18.00 10.64
N LYS A 246 2.33 19.28 10.49
CA LYS A 246 3.25 19.77 9.48
C LYS A 246 4.69 19.27 9.69
N PRO A 247 5.27 19.25 10.92
CA PRO A 247 6.59 18.70 11.17
C PRO A 247 6.71 17.21 10.79
N ALA A 248 5.78 16.35 11.21
CA ALA A 248 5.79 14.94 10.88
C ALA A 248 5.68 14.73 9.37
N GLN A 249 4.74 15.39 8.72
CA GLN A 249 4.52 15.29 7.27
C GLN A 249 5.71 15.81 6.44
N SER A 250 6.41 16.83 6.91
CA SER A 250 7.63 17.33 6.25
C SER A 250 8.78 16.32 6.23
N SER A 251 8.76 15.31 7.10
CA SER A 251 9.79 14.27 7.21
C SER A 251 9.42 12.95 6.50
N VAL A 252 8.21 12.83 5.95
CA VAL A 252 7.72 11.57 5.36
C VAL A 252 8.66 11.07 4.27
N SER A 253 9.00 11.89 3.29
CA SER A 253 9.84 11.46 2.16
C SER A 253 11.25 11.11 2.59
N ALA A 254 11.89 11.96 3.40
CA ALA A 254 13.25 11.73 3.86
C ALA A 254 13.40 10.45 4.71
N ARG A 255 12.36 10.05 5.43
CA ARG A 255 12.39 8.93 6.38
C ARG A 255 11.69 7.66 5.91
N SER A 256 10.75 7.75 4.96
CA SER A 256 10.00 6.58 4.49
C SER A 256 10.00 6.39 2.97
N TRP A 257 10.47 7.34 2.18
CA TRP A 257 10.30 7.39 0.72
C TRP A 257 8.84 7.58 0.26
N GLY A 258 7.90 7.72 1.18
CA GLY A 258 6.53 8.06 0.90
C GLY A 258 6.38 9.53 0.52
N LEU A 259 5.18 9.92 0.10
CA LEU A 259 4.87 11.31 -0.21
C LEU A 259 3.93 11.89 0.85
N PRO A 260 4.15 13.14 1.30
CA PRO A 260 3.27 13.75 2.30
C PRO A 260 1.85 13.94 1.74
N VAL A 261 0.87 13.94 2.63
CA VAL A 261 -0.55 14.11 2.28
C VAL A 261 -1.03 15.55 2.43
N ARG A 262 -0.28 16.41 3.14
CA ARG A 262 -0.65 17.80 3.35
C ARG A 262 -0.34 18.66 2.14
N SER A 263 -1.30 19.45 1.68
CA SER A 263 -1.15 20.39 0.56
C SER A 263 -0.23 21.59 0.87
N ASP A 264 -0.02 21.87 2.17
CA ASP A 264 0.86 22.96 2.66
C ASP A 264 2.28 22.49 3.03
N VAL A 265 2.65 21.25 2.64
CA VAL A 265 3.99 20.66 2.81
C VAL A 265 4.58 20.37 1.43
N ALA A 266 5.75 20.93 1.17
CA ALA A 266 6.49 20.75 -0.08
C ALA A 266 7.95 20.37 0.25
N PRO A 267 8.26 19.07 0.42
CA PRO A 267 9.62 18.62 0.64
C PRO A 267 10.50 18.88 -0.59
N ASP A 268 11.79 19.05 -0.36
CA ASP A 268 12.79 19.21 -1.42
C ASP A 268 13.95 18.21 -1.28
N ASP A 269 13.82 17.24 -0.39
CA ASP A 269 14.83 16.21 -0.16
C ASP A 269 15.01 15.26 -1.36
N ALA A 270 16.12 14.53 -1.36
CA ALA A 270 16.50 13.66 -2.47
C ALA A 270 15.50 12.51 -2.69
N ASN A 271 14.92 11.97 -1.62
CA ASN A 271 13.95 10.89 -1.70
C ASN A 271 12.64 11.35 -2.33
N PHE A 272 12.18 12.56 -1.97
CA PHE A 272 11.01 13.17 -2.59
C PHE A 272 11.22 13.36 -4.10
N LYS A 273 12.36 13.92 -4.49
CA LYS A 273 12.71 14.11 -5.91
C LYS A 273 12.79 12.79 -6.67
N ALA A 274 13.37 11.76 -6.05
CA ALA A 274 13.46 10.44 -6.67
C ALA A 274 12.07 9.78 -6.84
N ALA A 275 11.19 9.90 -5.85
CA ALA A 275 9.82 9.40 -5.96
C ALA A 275 9.02 10.13 -7.05
N GLN A 276 9.17 11.46 -7.16
CA GLN A 276 8.55 12.23 -8.22
C GLN A 276 9.09 11.84 -9.61
N ALA A 277 10.41 11.69 -9.73
CA ALA A 277 11.06 11.29 -11.00
C ALA A 277 10.62 9.88 -11.43
N ALA A 278 10.44 8.95 -10.48
CA ALA A 278 9.95 7.61 -10.79
C ALA A 278 8.53 7.61 -11.39
N LEU A 279 7.71 8.60 -11.04
CA LEU A 279 6.34 8.75 -11.52
C LEU A 279 6.23 9.57 -12.84
N ASP A 280 7.34 10.04 -13.39
CA ASP A 280 7.33 10.77 -14.66
C ASP A 280 6.81 9.89 -15.79
N GLY A 281 5.82 10.40 -16.54
CA GLY A 281 5.18 9.69 -17.63
C GLY A 281 4.23 8.56 -17.18
N VAL A 282 3.94 8.46 -15.89
CA VAL A 282 2.98 7.50 -15.32
C VAL A 282 1.73 8.23 -14.90
N LYS A 283 0.59 7.84 -15.43
CA LYS A 283 -0.71 8.41 -15.09
C LYS A 283 -1.17 7.91 -13.72
N ARG A 284 -1.38 8.81 -12.79
CA ARG A 284 -1.91 8.48 -11.46
C ARG A 284 -3.43 8.38 -11.55
N TRP A 285 -4.00 7.40 -10.88
CA TRP A 285 -5.44 7.20 -10.83
C TRP A 285 -5.86 6.55 -9.51
N GLU A 286 -7.13 6.69 -9.17
CA GLU A 286 -7.76 5.97 -8.07
C GLU A 286 -9.20 5.63 -8.44
N PRO A 287 -9.73 4.49 -7.98
CA PRO A 287 -11.13 4.15 -8.14
C PRO A 287 -11.99 4.91 -7.13
N ASN A 288 -13.31 4.79 -7.27
CA ASN A 288 -14.19 5.06 -6.14
C ASN A 288 -14.01 3.95 -5.10
N TRP A 289 -13.33 4.26 -4.01
CA TRP A 289 -12.99 3.29 -2.98
C TRP A 289 -14.20 2.73 -2.23
N ASP A 290 -15.29 3.49 -2.11
CA ASP A 290 -16.53 3.01 -1.50
C ASP A 290 -17.18 1.93 -2.35
N ASP A 291 -17.20 2.10 -3.67
CA ASP A 291 -17.67 1.08 -4.61
C ASP A 291 -16.79 -0.18 -4.56
N VAL A 292 -15.48 -0.01 -4.49
CA VAL A 292 -14.53 -1.11 -4.35
C VAL A 292 -14.79 -1.86 -3.03
N ALA A 293 -14.97 -1.16 -1.92
CA ALA A 293 -15.25 -1.79 -0.62
C ALA A 293 -16.55 -2.61 -0.63
N VAL A 294 -17.55 -2.17 -1.38
CA VAL A 294 -18.81 -2.93 -1.55
C VAL A 294 -18.60 -4.21 -2.34
N SER A 295 -17.83 -4.17 -3.42
CA SER A 295 -17.64 -5.32 -4.31
C SER A 295 -16.50 -6.26 -3.90
N LEU A 296 -15.65 -5.86 -2.95
CA LEU A 296 -14.37 -6.50 -2.64
C LEU A 296 -14.49 -8.01 -2.38
N SER A 297 -15.43 -8.42 -1.54
CA SER A 297 -15.59 -9.85 -1.18
C SER A 297 -15.98 -10.70 -2.39
N ALA A 298 -16.86 -10.19 -3.26
CA ALA A 298 -17.26 -10.87 -4.48
C ALA A 298 -16.11 -10.90 -5.50
N ASP A 299 -15.34 -9.81 -5.62
CA ASP A 299 -14.19 -9.73 -6.51
C ASP A 299 -13.07 -10.69 -6.07
N ILE A 300 -12.81 -10.81 -4.77
CA ILE A 300 -11.83 -11.77 -4.23
C ILE A 300 -12.30 -13.21 -4.47
N ALA A 301 -13.57 -13.53 -4.23
CA ALA A 301 -14.11 -14.85 -4.51
C ALA A 301 -13.99 -15.21 -6.00
N ARG A 302 -14.25 -14.25 -6.89
CA ARG A 302 -14.08 -14.44 -8.33
C ARG A 302 -12.61 -14.62 -8.72
N TRP A 303 -11.70 -13.84 -8.09
CA TRP A 303 -10.26 -14.00 -8.29
C TRP A 303 -9.81 -15.42 -7.93
N HIS A 304 -10.19 -15.93 -6.76
CA HIS A 304 -9.90 -17.32 -6.37
C HIS A 304 -10.37 -18.31 -7.41
N LYS A 305 -11.59 -18.14 -7.90
CA LYS A 305 -12.19 -19.02 -8.90
C LYS A 305 -11.42 -19.05 -10.23
N VAL A 306 -10.98 -17.88 -10.73
CA VAL A 306 -10.28 -17.80 -12.03
C VAL A 306 -8.81 -18.17 -11.94
N THR A 307 -8.23 -18.19 -10.74
CA THR A 307 -6.83 -18.56 -10.48
C THR A 307 -6.68 -19.97 -9.90
N ASP A 308 -7.77 -20.70 -9.68
CA ASP A 308 -7.79 -22.01 -9.00
C ASP A 308 -7.00 -21.96 -7.67
N SER A 309 -7.07 -20.82 -6.96
CA SER A 309 -6.41 -20.63 -5.67
C SER A 309 -7.44 -20.73 -4.55
N GLU A 310 -7.38 -21.79 -3.75
CA GLU A 310 -8.17 -21.95 -2.54
C GLU A 310 -7.56 -21.23 -1.32
#